data_d791e83c3ad85f7a8ee8d451dba27ecd
#
_entry.id   d791e83c3ad85f7a8ee8d451dba27ecd
#
_cell.length_a   1.000
_cell.length_b   1.000
_cell.length_c   1.000
_cell.angle_alpha   90.00
_cell.angle_beta   90.00
_cell.angle_gamma   90.00
#
_symmetry.space_group_name_H-M   'P 1'
#
loop_
_entity.id
_entity.type
_entity.pdbx_description
1 polymer ?
#
loop_
_entity_poly.entity_id
_entity_poly.type
_entity_poly.pdbx_seq_one_letter_code
_entity_poly.pdbx_strand_id
1 'polypeptide(L)'
;MPKALRTEDSEAEKVHALWTRRQNTFFNGASNVVQSGGLAALSKEGRAQTDAQVAFYLENARIINEGLQSLGITTYGGGNAPYVWLKTPGGLSSWDFFDKLLGECHVVGTPGSGFGPAGEGFFRLSAFGHRENVNQAVLSLKENLTL
;
A
#
# COMPACT_ATOMS: atom_id res chain seq x y z
N MET A 1 15.08 -8.15 -22.17
CA MET A 1 14.15 -7.94 -23.29
C MET A 1 14.34 -9.00 -24.34
N PRO A 2 13.28 -9.69 -24.87
CA PRO A 2 13.42 -10.71 -25.88
C PRO A 2 14.02 -10.16 -27.18
N LYS A 3 14.95 -10.89 -27.79
CA LYS A 3 15.58 -10.51 -29.06
C LYS A 3 14.61 -10.48 -30.24
N ALA A 4 13.48 -11.19 -30.11
CA ALA A 4 12.45 -11.30 -31.16
C ALA A 4 11.39 -10.19 -31.14
N LEU A 5 11.47 -9.24 -30.22
CA LEU A 5 10.48 -8.16 -30.12
C LEU A 5 10.66 -7.20 -31.31
N ARG A 6 9.58 -6.96 -32.05
CA ARG A 6 9.52 -6.09 -33.20
C ARG A 6 8.54 -4.95 -32.95
N THR A 7 8.79 -3.80 -33.57
CA THR A 7 7.79 -2.77 -33.81
C THR A 7 7.36 -2.81 -35.30
N GLU A 8 6.25 -2.20 -35.64
CA GLU A 8 5.74 -2.20 -37.03
C GLU A 8 6.77 -1.71 -38.05
N ASP A 9 7.66 -0.80 -37.61
CA ASP A 9 8.65 -0.13 -38.48
C ASP A 9 10.11 -0.58 -38.24
N SER A 10 10.37 -1.61 -37.44
CA SER A 10 11.75 -1.99 -37.10
C SER A 10 12.01 -3.48 -37.06
N GLU A 11 13.22 -3.85 -37.47
CA GLU A 11 13.72 -5.22 -37.27
C GLU A 11 13.95 -5.51 -35.77
N ALA A 12 13.69 -6.74 -35.36
CA ALA A 12 13.76 -7.15 -33.95
C ALA A 12 15.11 -6.82 -33.27
N GLU A 13 16.21 -6.98 -34.02
CA GLU A 13 17.55 -6.67 -33.53
C GLU A 13 17.75 -5.19 -33.21
N LYS A 14 17.14 -4.29 -34.00
CA LYS A 14 17.21 -2.84 -33.74
C LYS A 14 16.54 -2.46 -32.41
N VAL A 15 15.40 -3.03 -32.11
CA VAL A 15 14.70 -2.76 -30.82
C VAL A 15 15.56 -3.24 -29.64
N HIS A 16 16.14 -4.43 -29.74
CA HIS A 16 17.05 -4.93 -28.70
C HIS A 16 18.29 -4.05 -28.53
N ALA A 17 18.91 -3.62 -29.62
CA ALA A 17 20.09 -2.74 -29.59
C ALA A 17 19.76 -1.37 -28.99
N LEU A 18 18.64 -0.77 -29.37
CA LEU A 18 18.16 0.50 -28.81
C LEU A 18 17.88 0.38 -27.30
N TRP A 19 17.22 -0.69 -26.88
CA TRP A 19 16.99 -0.96 -25.46
C TRP A 19 18.29 -1.13 -24.68
N THR A 20 19.22 -1.91 -25.22
CA THR A 20 20.54 -2.14 -24.60
C THR A 20 21.31 -0.83 -24.44
N ARG A 21 21.33 0.00 -25.49
CA ARG A 21 21.97 1.31 -25.44
C ARG A 21 21.33 2.21 -24.39
N ARG A 22 20.01 2.30 -24.39
CA ARG A 22 19.27 3.09 -23.38
C ARG A 22 19.57 2.61 -21.97
N GLN A 23 19.47 1.32 -21.73
CA GLN A 23 19.70 0.72 -20.41
C GLN A 23 21.11 1.01 -19.91
N ASN A 24 22.12 0.78 -20.74
CA ASN A 24 23.51 0.99 -20.37
C ASN A 24 23.88 2.48 -20.19
N THR A 25 23.13 3.39 -20.82
CA THR A 25 23.36 4.84 -20.71
C THR A 25 22.71 5.42 -19.45
N PHE A 26 21.49 4.97 -19.09
CA PHE A 26 20.69 5.55 -18.01
C PHE A 26 20.75 4.78 -16.70
N PHE A 27 21.24 3.54 -16.71
CA PHE A 27 21.25 2.69 -15.54
C PHE A 27 22.51 1.84 -15.46
N ASN A 28 23.44 2.21 -14.57
CA ASN A 28 24.69 1.50 -14.36
C ASN A 28 24.59 0.27 -13.43
N GLY A 29 23.39 -0.14 -13.09
CA GLY A 29 23.12 -1.21 -12.14
C GLY A 29 22.90 -0.70 -10.70
N ALA A 30 22.35 -1.55 -9.84
CA ALA A 30 22.19 -1.27 -8.43
C ALA A 30 23.57 -1.22 -7.74
N SER A 31 23.71 -0.38 -6.72
CA SER A 31 24.95 -0.31 -5.94
C SER A 31 25.25 -1.64 -5.22
N ASN A 32 26.51 -1.94 -4.96
CA ASN A 32 26.91 -3.17 -4.27
C ASN A 32 26.27 -3.31 -2.89
N VAL A 33 26.05 -2.21 -2.18
CA VAL A 33 25.37 -2.21 -0.87
C VAL A 33 23.95 -2.72 -1.00
N VAL A 34 23.21 -2.21 -2.00
CA VAL A 34 21.82 -2.65 -2.26
C VAL A 34 21.77 -4.10 -2.71
N GLN A 35 22.72 -4.54 -3.55
CA GLN A 35 22.80 -5.94 -3.97
C GLN A 35 23.09 -6.87 -2.78
N SER A 36 24.02 -6.50 -1.90
CA SER A 36 24.32 -7.24 -0.67
C SER A 36 23.10 -7.31 0.26
N GLY A 37 22.38 -6.19 0.43
CA GLY A 37 21.13 -6.15 1.16
C GLY A 37 20.06 -7.06 0.58
N GLY A 38 19.93 -7.07 -0.75
CA GLY A 38 19.01 -7.98 -1.47
C GLY A 38 19.34 -9.46 -1.24
N LEU A 39 20.64 -9.82 -1.30
CA LEU A 39 21.08 -11.18 -1.01
C LEU A 39 20.79 -11.59 0.44
N ALA A 40 21.03 -10.68 1.40
CA ALA A 40 20.70 -10.92 2.80
C ALA A 40 19.20 -11.12 3.02
N ALA A 41 18.36 -10.26 2.44
CA ALA A 41 16.89 -10.38 2.52
C ALA A 41 16.35 -11.69 1.91
N LEU A 42 17.01 -12.22 0.88
CA LEU A 42 16.63 -13.47 0.23
C LEU A 42 17.22 -14.72 0.90
N SER A 43 18.12 -14.58 1.87
CA SER A 43 18.63 -15.69 2.67
C SER A 43 17.52 -16.34 3.49
N LYS A 44 17.77 -17.54 4.03
CA LYS A 44 16.82 -18.23 4.92
C LYS A 44 16.45 -17.38 6.15
N GLU A 45 17.46 -16.74 6.74
CA GLU A 45 17.27 -15.86 7.89
C GLU A 45 16.53 -14.57 7.52
N GLY A 46 16.93 -13.91 6.42
CA GLY A 46 16.27 -12.70 5.93
C GLY A 46 14.81 -12.94 5.55
N ARG A 47 14.49 -14.08 4.96
CA ARG A 47 13.09 -14.46 4.66
C ARG A 47 12.28 -14.66 5.94
N ALA A 48 12.83 -15.33 6.93
CA ALA A 48 12.14 -15.50 8.22
C ALA A 48 11.85 -14.16 8.90
N GLN A 49 12.77 -13.21 8.85
CA GLN A 49 12.57 -11.85 9.37
C GLN A 49 11.50 -11.08 8.58
N THR A 50 11.56 -11.14 7.26
CA THR A 50 10.56 -10.48 6.39
C THR A 50 9.17 -11.08 6.58
N ASP A 51 9.05 -12.39 6.67
CA ASP A 51 7.77 -13.07 6.90
C ASP A 51 7.16 -12.68 8.25
N ALA A 52 7.97 -12.60 9.30
CA ALA A 52 7.53 -12.14 10.63
C ALA A 52 7.06 -10.68 10.59
N GLN A 53 7.75 -9.80 9.84
CA GLN A 53 7.35 -8.40 9.69
C GLN A 53 6.05 -8.26 8.88
N VAL A 54 5.90 -9.01 7.80
CA VAL A 54 4.66 -9.06 7.02
C VAL A 54 3.49 -9.55 7.89
N ALA A 55 3.69 -10.61 8.65
CA ALA A 55 2.67 -11.13 9.57
C ALA A 55 2.25 -10.07 10.62
N PHE A 56 3.21 -9.29 11.14
CA PHE A 56 2.93 -8.19 12.06
C PHE A 56 2.02 -7.13 11.43
N TYR A 57 2.29 -6.73 10.19
CA TYR A 57 1.47 -5.73 9.49
C TYR A 57 0.10 -6.27 9.08
N LEU A 58 0.01 -7.53 8.68
CA LEU A 58 -1.27 -8.16 8.36
C LEU A 58 -2.17 -8.29 9.59
N GLU A 59 -1.57 -8.55 10.76
CA GLU A 59 -2.32 -8.55 12.02
C GLU A 59 -2.83 -7.14 12.37
N ASN A 60 -2.04 -6.07 12.12
CA ASN A 60 -2.53 -4.70 12.24
C ASN A 60 -3.73 -4.44 11.31
N ALA A 61 -3.63 -4.90 10.06
CA ALA A 61 -4.73 -4.74 9.10
C ALA A 61 -5.99 -5.49 9.54
N ARG A 62 -5.85 -6.67 10.15
CA ARG A 62 -6.96 -7.42 10.73
C ARG A 62 -7.64 -6.64 11.85
N ILE A 63 -6.87 -6.06 12.77
CA ILE A 63 -7.38 -5.22 13.88
C ILE A 63 -8.16 -4.02 13.33
N ILE A 64 -7.62 -3.32 12.32
CA ILE A 64 -8.30 -2.20 11.67
C ILE A 64 -9.61 -2.65 11.01
N ASN A 65 -9.58 -3.75 10.25
CA ASN A 65 -10.76 -4.31 9.59
C ASN A 65 -11.87 -4.65 10.60
N GLU A 66 -11.54 -5.40 11.64
CA GLU A 66 -12.49 -5.79 12.68
C GLU A 66 -13.04 -4.58 13.43
N GLY A 67 -12.18 -3.59 13.70
CA GLY A 67 -12.60 -2.34 14.32
C GLY A 67 -13.63 -1.58 13.49
N LEU A 68 -13.37 -1.38 12.21
CA LEU A 68 -14.27 -0.69 11.29
C LEU A 68 -15.56 -1.47 11.05
N GLN A 69 -15.47 -2.78 10.87
CA GLN A 69 -16.65 -3.65 10.68
C GLN A 69 -17.55 -3.66 11.91
N SER A 70 -16.98 -3.57 13.12
CA SER A 70 -17.80 -3.46 14.36
C SER A 70 -18.60 -2.16 14.44
N LEU A 71 -18.23 -1.15 13.66
CA LEU A 71 -18.97 0.10 13.48
C LEU A 71 -19.95 0.07 12.28
N GLY A 72 -20.09 -1.07 11.61
CA GLY A 72 -20.94 -1.20 10.42
C GLY A 72 -20.31 -0.64 9.14
N ILE A 73 -19.03 -0.28 9.15
CA ILE A 73 -18.32 0.26 7.99
C ILE A 73 -17.87 -0.89 7.07
N THR A 74 -18.22 -0.80 5.80
CA THR A 74 -17.77 -1.77 4.79
C THR A 74 -16.30 -1.59 4.48
N THR A 75 -15.53 -2.67 4.59
CA THR A 75 -14.07 -2.67 4.34
C THR A 75 -13.68 -3.62 3.22
N TYR A 76 -12.52 -3.36 2.61
CA TYR A 76 -11.92 -4.16 1.53
C TYR A 76 -10.41 -4.24 1.73
N GLY A 77 -9.82 -5.37 1.35
CA GLY A 77 -8.36 -5.57 1.47
C GLY A 77 -7.92 -5.97 2.88
N GLY A 78 -6.65 -5.78 3.18
CA GLY A 78 -6.04 -6.13 4.48
C GLY A 78 -5.62 -7.60 4.65
N GLY A 79 -6.02 -8.51 3.73
CA GLY A 79 -5.65 -9.93 3.83
C GLY A 79 -4.31 -10.28 3.20
N ASN A 80 -3.95 -9.63 2.09
CA ASN A 80 -2.71 -9.91 1.35
C ASN A 80 -1.79 -8.69 1.23
N ALA A 81 -2.23 -7.55 1.71
CA ALA A 81 -1.46 -6.31 1.76
C ALA A 81 -1.89 -5.50 2.99
N PRO A 82 -0.98 -4.77 3.63
CA PRO A 82 -1.27 -4.02 4.85
C PRO A 82 -1.96 -2.68 4.56
N TYR A 83 -2.95 -2.72 3.67
CA TYR A 83 -3.81 -1.60 3.34
C TYR A 83 -5.27 -2.01 3.47
N VAL A 84 -6.03 -1.21 4.20
CA VAL A 84 -7.47 -1.37 4.37
C VAL A 84 -8.17 -0.23 3.68
N TRP A 85 -9.00 -0.56 2.70
CA TRP A 85 -9.92 0.37 2.10
C TRP A 85 -11.27 0.29 2.80
N LEU A 86 -11.94 1.40 2.91
CA LEU A 86 -13.29 1.47 3.44
C LEU A 86 -14.16 2.36 2.55
N LYS A 87 -15.46 2.08 2.53
CA LYS A 87 -16.43 2.97 1.93
C LYS A 87 -16.77 4.05 2.97
N THR A 88 -16.75 5.33 2.55
CA THR A 88 -17.11 6.43 3.47
C THR A 88 -18.56 6.27 3.94
N PRO A 89 -18.81 6.37 5.26
CA PRO A 89 -20.16 6.26 5.80
C PRO A 89 -21.03 7.46 5.42
N GLY A 90 -22.34 7.27 5.41
CA GLY A 90 -23.30 8.35 5.16
C GLY A 90 -23.22 9.00 3.78
N GLY A 91 -22.45 8.44 2.83
CA GLY A 91 -22.24 9.04 1.51
C GLY A 91 -21.32 10.27 1.52
N LEU A 92 -20.52 10.45 2.57
CA LEU A 92 -19.54 11.53 2.65
C LEU A 92 -18.54 11.45 1.49
N SER A 93 -18.08 12.61 1.03
CA SER A 93 -16.93 12.66 0.13
C SER A 93 -15.66 12.15 0.82
N SER A 94 -14.66 11.74 0.04
CA SER A 94 -13.39 11.26 0.58
C SER A 94 -12.69 12.31 1.47
N TRP A 95 -12.82 13.60 1.13
CA TRP A 95 -12.21 14.69 1.90
C TRP A 95 -13.05 15.06 3.14
N ASP A 96 -14.37 15.10 3.04
CA ASP A 96 -15.21 15.37 4.23
C ASP A 96 -15.00 14.28 5.29
N PHE A 97 -14.82 13.03 4.85
CA PHE A 97 -14.49 11.94 5.77
C PHE A 97 -13.08 12.07 6.36
N PHE A 98 -12.11 12.60 5.60
CA PHE A 98 -10.77 12.90 6.13
C PHE A 98 -10.87 13.92 7.26
N ASP A 99 -11.55 15.05 7.03
CA ASP A 99 -11.71 16.11 8.02
C ASP A 99 -12.44 15.59 9.27
N LYS A 100 -13.45 14.76 9.09
CA LYS A 100 -14.19 14.11 10.17
C LYS A 100 -13.30 13.19 11.00
N LEU A 101 -12.52 12.31 10.38
CA LEU A 101 -11.60 11.41 11.08
C LEU A 101 -10.52 12.18 11.83
N LEU A 102 -9.98 13.21 11.23
CA LEU A 102 -8.97 14.06 11.87
C LEU A 102 -9.55 14.81 13.06
N GLY A 103 -10.72 15.42 12.88
CA GLY A 103 -11.34 16.26 13.91
C GLY A 103 -11.92 15.47 15.09
N GLU A 104 -12.58 14.36 14.82
CA GLU A 104 -13.26 13.57 15.86
C GLU A 104 -12.36 12.51 16.49
N CYS A 105 -11.55 11.83 15.66
CA CYS A 105 -10.81 10.62 16.09
C CYS A 105 -9.29 10.84 16.18
N HIS A 106 -8.76 11.95 15.68
CA HIS A 106 -7.32 12.20 15.54
C HIS A 106 -6.60 11.11 14.72
N VAL A 107 -7.30 10.55 13.76
CA VAL A 107 -6.79 9.52 12.85
C VAL A 107 -6.57 10.12 11.47
N VAL A 108 -5.39 9.87 10.90
CA VAL A 108 -5.02 10.31 9.55
C VAL A 108 -4.96 9.10 8.62
N GLY A 109 -5.59 9.23 7.47
CA GLY A 109 -5.54 8.26 6.40
C GLY A 109 -5.49 8.95 5.04
N THR A 110 -5.76 8.23 3.97
CA THR A 110 -5.68 8.77 2.61
C THR A 110 -7.07 8.81 1.96
N PRO A 111 -7.57 10.00 1.58
CA PRO A 111 -8.79 10.10 0.78
C PRO A 111 -8.68 9.31 -0.51
N GLY A 112 -9.70 8.53 -0.84
CA GLY A 112 -9.68 7.68 -2.02
C GLY A 112 -9.60 8.47 -3.33
N SER A 113 -10.19 9.66 -3.39
CA SER A 113 -10.08 10.59 -4.53
C SER A 113 -8.62 10.95 -4.87
N GLY A 114 -7.68 10.88 -3.92
CA GLY A 114 -6.24 11.03 -4.17
C GLY A 114 -5.64 9.95 -5.09
N PHE A 115 -6.35 8.85 -5.33
CA PHE A 115 -5.97 7.78 -6.25
C PHE A 115 -6.71 7.85 -7.60
N GLY A 116 -7.46 8.90 -7.81
CA GLY A 116 -8.24 9.14 -9.03
C GLY A 116 -9.75 9.15 -8.80
N PRO A 117 -10.54 9.50 -9.83
CA PRO A 117 -12.00 9.71 -9.69
C PRO A 117 -12.75 8.47 -9.18
N ALA A 118 -12.29 7.26 -9.52
CA ALA A 118 -12.90 6.01 -9.05
C ALA A 118 -12.73 5.77 -7.54
N GLY A 119 -11.83 6.50 -6.88
CA GLY A 119 -11.61 6.43 -5.44
C GLY A 119 -12.54 7.34 -4.63
N GLU A 120 -13.36 8.17 -5.27
CA GLU A 120 -14.30 9.04 -4.55
C GLU A 120 -15.34 8.20 -3.79
N GLY A 121 -15.65 8.63 -2.55
CA GLY A 121 -16.49 7.86 -1.64
C GLY A 121 -15.78 6.67 -0.97
N PHE A 122 -14.46 6.57 -1.13
CA PHE A 122 -13.61 5.61 -0.44
C PHE A 122 -12.51 6.29 0.35
N PHE A 123 -11.94 5.55 1.30
CA PHE A 123 -10.84 6.01 2.13
C PHE A 123 -9.86 4.86 2.39
N ARG A 124 -8.56 5.14 2.51
CA ARG A 124 -7.55 4.11 2.74
C ARG A 124 -6.81 4.34 4.05
N LEU A 125 -6.75 3.32 4.88
CA LEU A 125 -5.87 3.24 6.04
C LEU A 125 -4.70 2.31 5.74
N SER A 126 -3.53 2.62 6.32
CA SER A 126 -2.35 1.77 6.26
C SER A 126 -2.09 1.11 7.61
N ALA A 127 -1.59 -0.12 7.57
CA ALA A 127 -1.35 -0.94 8.76
C ALA A 127 0.15 -1.05 9.13
N PHE A 128 0.99 -0.14 8.63
CA PHE A 128 2.44 -0.15 8.86
C PHE A 128 2.88 0.46 10.20
N GLY A 129 1.95 0.98 10.99
CA GLY A 129 2.24 1.59 12.29
C GLY A 129 2.62 0.59 13.39
N HIS A 130 3.05 1.11 14.52
CA HIS A 130 3.20 0.31 15.73
C HIS A 130 1.84 -0.20 16.21
N ARG A 131 1.81 -1.41 16.79
CA ARG A 131 0.59 -2.08 17.26
C ARG A 131 -0.20 -1.23 18.25
N GLU A 132 0.49 -0.58 19.15
CA GLU A 132 -0.10 0.29 20.16
C GLU A 132 -0.88 1.46 19.51
N ASN A 133 -0.29 2.10 18.50
CA ASN A 133 -0.92 3.20 17.77
C ASN A 133 -2.13 2.72 16.97
N VAL A 134 -2.05 1.53 16.37
CA VAL A 134 -3.18 0.93 15.66
C VAL A 134 -4.34 0.64 16.61
N ASN A 135 -4.06 0.08 17.78
CA ASN A 135 -5.07 -0.17 18.80
C ASN A 135 -5.70 1.13 19.32
N GLN A 136 -4.89 2.15 19.57
CA GLN A 136 -5.38 3.47 20.00
C GLN A 136 -6.24 4.13 18.91
N ALA A 137 -5.83 4.05 17.64
CA ALA A 137 -6.63 4.57 16.53
C ALA A 137 -7.99 3.86 16.43
N VAL A 138 -8.01 2.53 16.51
CA VAL A 138 -9.25 1.75 16.48
C VAL A 138 -10.14 2.06 17.68
N LEU A 139 -9.56 2.23 18.86
CA LEU A 139 -10.31 2.62 20.05
C LEU A 139 -10.93 4.00 19.87
N SER A 140 -10.14 4.98 19.40
CA SER A 140 -10.63 6.33 19.14
C SER A 140 -11.75 6.37 18.10
N LEU A 141 -11.66 5.55 17.04
CA LEU A 141 -12.73 5.38 16.07
C LEU A 141 -14.03 4.87 16.72
N LYS A 142 -13.93 3.88 17.62
CA LYS A 142 -15.09 3.30 18.31
C LYS A 142 -15.74 4.25 19.31
N GLU A 143 -14.96 5.09 19.94
CA GLU A 143 -15.44 5.99 20.99
C GLU A 143 -15.95 7.33 20.45
N ASN A 144 -15.34 7.83 19.37
CA ASN A 144 -15.53 9.22 18.97
C ASN A 144 -16.15 9.39 17.57
N LEU A 145 -16.08 8.37 16.68
CA LEU A 145 -16.63 8.51 15.33
C LEU A 145 -18.16 8.49 15.35
N THR A 146 -18.77 9.62 15.02
CA THR A 146 -20.22 9.71 14.82
C THR A 146 -20.59 9.28 13.38
N LEU A 147 -21.43 8.27 13.22
CA LEU A 147 -21.85 7.72 11.92
C LEU A 147 -23.26 8.14 11.53
#